data_aaaeb2b72de947f7866a62948c247ba3
#
_entry.id   aaaeb2b72de947f7866a62948c247ba3
#
_cell.length_a   1.000
_cell.length_b   1.000
_cell.length_c   1.000
_cell.angle_alpha   90.00
_cell.angle_beta   90.00
_cell.angle_gamma   90.00
#
_symmetry.space_group_name_H-M   'P 1'
#
loop_
_entity.id
_entity.type
_entity.pdbx_description
1 polymer ?
#
loop_
_entity_poly.entity_id
_entity_poly.type
_entity_poly.pdbx_seq_one_letter_code
_entity_poly.pdbx_strand_id
1 'polypeptide(L)'
;DWVQTCALPIAPASFEKKSLKDIFETLLNGINLENRFTIQVAFDETIDQAVTDDIQLNLYRILQEEVKNILKYSGANMIEVQVSLTADAVRMRTFDNGRGFDTRKASKGIGLNNIRNRAESFAGKFILNSAPGMGCEIIVEIPLLQP
;
A
#
# COMPACT_ATOMS: atom_id res chain seq x y z
N ASP A 1 14.43 12.26 -4.46
CA ASP A 1 14.06 10.93 -4.04
C ASP A 1 13.53 10.12 -5.22
N TRP A 2 14.11 8.96 -5.46
CA TRP A 2 13.78 8.10 -6.58
C TRP A 2 12.30 7.70 -6.59
N VAL A 3 11.75 7.34 -5.43
CA VAL A 3 10.34 6.93 -5.32
C VAL A 3 9.40 8.07 -5.73
N GLN A 4 9.69 9.29 -5.32
CA GLN A 4 8.90 10.44 -5.74
C GLN A 4 9.03 10.72 -7.24
N THR A 5 10.23 10.62 -7.77
CA THR A 5 10.50 10.91 -9.18
C THR A 5 9.81 9.92 -10.10
N CYS A 6 9.86 8.63 -9.78
CA CYS A 6 9.30 7.59 -10.63
C CYS A 6 7.78 7.41 -10.46
N ALA A 7 7.28 7.53 -9.24
CA ALA A 7 5.89 7.18 -8.95
C ALA A 7 4.90 8.32 -9.24
N LEU A 8 5.23 9.55 -8.86
CA LEU A 8 4.28 10.67 -8.95
C LEU A 8 3.91 11.08 -10.39
N PRO A 9 4.84 11.17 -11.35
CA PRO A 9 4.48 11.58 -12.71
C PRO A 9 3.69 10.53 -13.48
N ILE A 10 3.82 9.26 -13.13
CA ILE A 10 3.25 8.14 -13.91
C ILE A 10 1.82 7.84 -13.51
N ALA A 11 1.47 7.99 -12.22
CA ALA A 11 0.22 7.50 -11.66
C ALA A 11 -1.06 7.91 -12.43
N PRO A 12 -1.31 9.21 -12.73
CA PRO A 12 -2.57 9.59 -13.38
C PRO A 12 -2.77 8.96 -14.76
N ALA A 13 -1.74 8.95 -15.59
CA ALA A 13 -1.82 8.37 -16.94
C ALA A 13 -1.94 6.85 -16.91
N SER A 14 -1.32 6.20 -15.93
CA SER A 14 -1.33 4.74 -15.80
C SER A 14 -2.71 4.21 -15.46
N PHE A 15 -3.49 4.91 -14.63
CA PHE A 15 -4.82 4.46 -14.22
C PHE A 15 -5.84 4.42 -15.34
N GLU A 16 -5.62 5.16 -16.42
CA GLU A 16 -6.52 5.15 -17.59
C GLU A 16 -6.31 3.92 -18.48
N LYS A 17 -5.14 3.27 -18.43
CA LYS A 17 -4.73 2.28 -19.41
C LYS A 17 -4.33 0.92 -18.86
N LYS A 18 -4.10 0.80 -17.54
CA LYS A 18 -3.55 -0.41 -16.93
C LYS A 18 -4.38 -0.84 -15.74
N SER A 19 -4.33 -2.14 -15.45
CA SER A 19 -4.94 -2.68 -14.23
C SER A 19 -4.23 -2.16 -12.98
N LEU A 20 -4.95 -2.12 -11.87
CA LEU A 20 -4.36 -1.74 -10.58
C LEU A 20 -3.19 -2.65 -10.22
N LYS A 21 -3.32 -3.95 -10.50
CA LYS A 21 -2.24 -4.92 -10.29
C LYS A 21 -0.98 -4.53 -11.06
N ASP A 22 -1.11 -4.18 -12.34
CA ASP A 22 0.02 -3.77 -13.17
C ASP A 22 0.70 -2.52 -12.61
N ILE A 23 -0.08 -1.57 -12.15
CA ILE A 23 0.42 -0.32 -11.57
C ILE A 23 1.17 -0.61 -10.26
N PHE A 24 0.63 -1.46 -9.41
CA PHE A 24 1.28 -1.88 -8.17
C PHE A 24 2.59 -2.62 -8.46
N GLU A 25 2.57 -3.56 -9.41
CA GLU A 25 3.76 -4.30 -9.80
C GLU A 25 4.84 -3.40 -10.38
N THR A 26 4.45 -2.40 -11.16
CA THR A 26 5.40 -1.41 -11.70
C THR A 26 6.10 -0.65 -10.58
N LEU A 27 5.36 -0.20 -9.58
CA LEU A 27 5.94 0.47 -8.42
C LEU A 27 6.90 -0.45 -7.65
N LEU A 28 6.46 -1.66 -7.36
CA LEU A 28 7.22 -2.62 -6.56
C LEU A 28 8.47 -3.11 -7.31
N ASN A 29 8.36 -3.36 -8.61
CA ASN A 29 9.52 -3.73 -9.43
C ASN A 29 10.52 -2.56 -9.49
N GLY A 30 10.03 -1.33 -9.53
CA GLY A 30 10.87 -0.15 -9.55
C GLY A 30 11.75 -0.01 -8.31
N ILE A 31 11.28 -0.37 -7.15
CA ILE A 31 12.09 -0.34 -5.92
C ILE A 31 12.99 -1.56 -5.77
N ASN A 32 12.82 -2.56 -6.63
CA ASN A 32 13.52 -3.85 -6.52
C ASN A 32 14.51 -4.10 -7.65
N LEU A 33 15.04 -3.05 -8.26
CA LEU A 33 15.98 -3.16 -9.37
C LEU A 33 17.24 -3.94 -9.03
N GLU A 34 17.65 -3.92 -7.78
CA GLU A 34 18.83 -4.66 -7.30
C GLU A 34 18.48 -6.02 -6.68
N ASN A 35 17.24 -6.48 -6.84
CA ASN A 35 16.72 -7.72 -6.24
C ASN A 35 16.91 -7.78 -4.72
N ARG A 36 16.77 -6.65 -4.07
CA ARG A 36 16.93 -6.52 -2.63
C ARG A 36 15.79 -7.17 -1.86
N PHE A 37 14.60 -7.22 -2.47
CA PHE A 37 13.41 -7.74 -1.82
C PHE A 37 12.90 -9.00 -2.52
N THR A 38 12.34 -9.91 -1.74
CA THR A 38 11.40 -10.91 -2.24
C THR A 38 10.01 -10.29 -2.13
N ILE A 39 9.33 -10.10 -3.26
CA ILE A 39 8.02 -9.43 -3.30
C ILE A 39 6.96 -10.42 -3.74
N GLN A 40 5.90 -10.53 -2.97
CA GLN A 40 4.72 -11.34 -3.29
C GLN A 40 3.51 -10.43 -3.45
N VAL A 41 2.82 -10.57 -4.58
CA VAL A 41 1.65 -9.76 -4.91
C VAL A 41 0.48 -10.69 -5.22
N ALA A 42 -0.63 -10.51 -4.53
CA ALA A 42 -1.86 -11.25 -4.79
C ALA A 42 -3.02 -10.28 -4.97
N PHE A 43 -3.73 -10.42 -6.09
CA PHE A 43 -4.89 -9.60 -6.41
C PHE A 43 -6.08 -10.48 -6.75
N ASP A 44 -7.26 -10.08 -6.29
CA ASP A 44 -8.51 -10.60 -6.81
C ASP A 44 -8.67 -10.13 -8.27
N GLU A 45 -9.03 -11.03 -9.15
CA GLU A 45 -9.10 -10.76 -10.60
C GLU A 45 -10.18 -9.73 -10.97
N THR A 46 -11.15 -9.49 -10.10
CA THR A 46 -12.27 -8.60 -10.36
C THR A 46 -12.10 -7.19 -9.79
N ILE A 47 -10.93 -6.88 -9.23
CA ILE A 47 -10.69 -5.57 -8.59
C ILE A 47 -10.98 -4.41 -9.53
N ASP A 48 -10.48 -4.46 -10.75
CA ASP A 48 -10.62 -3.32 -11.69
C ASP A 48 -12.08 -3.06 -12.10
N GLN A 49 -12.91 -4.07 -12.01
CA GLN A 49 -14.34 -3.95 -12.34
C GLN A 49 -15.18 -3.51 -11.15
N ALA A 50 -14.79 -3.91 -9.96
CA ALA A 50 -15.56 -3.70 -8.74
C ALA A 50 -15.21 -2.39 -8.03
N VAL A 51 -13.99 -1.88 -8.22
CA VAL A 51 -13.46 -0.75 -7.49
C VAL A 51 -13.35 0.47 -8.41
N THR A 52 -13.93 1.59 -7.98
CA THR A 52 -13.88 2.85 -8.76
C THR A 52 -12.46 3.38 -8.89
N ASP A 53 -12.23 4.18 -9.92
CA ASP A 53 -10.91 4.78 -10.18
C ASP A 53 -10.40 5.62 -9.00
N ASP A 54 -11.29 6.34 -8.34
CA ASP A 54 -10.94 7.16 -7.17
C ASP A 54 -10.38 6.31 -6.04
N ILE A 55 -11.03 5.20 -5.75
CA ILE A 55 -10.58 4.27 -4.70
C ILE A 55 -9.27 3.61 -5.14
N GLN A 56 -9.16 3.20 -6.39
CA GLN A 56 -7.92 2.62 -6.92
C GLN A 56 -6.75 3.60 -6.77
N LEU A 57 -6.94 4.86 -7.14
CA LEU A 57 -5.90 5.87 -6.99
C LEU A 57 -5.52 6.07 -5.52
N ASN A 58 -6.51 6.07 -4.64
CA ASN A 58 -6.26 6.20 -3.20
C ASN A 58 -5.43 5.04 -2.66
N LEU A 59 -5.76 3.80 -3.03
CA LEU A 59 -4.99 2.61 -2.66
C LEU A 59 -3.55 2.70 -3.18
N TYR A 60 -3.36 3.17 -4.40
CA TYR A 60 -2.03 3.38 -4.96
C TYR A 60 -1.22 4.41 -4.14
N ARG A 61 -1.84 5.53 -3.77
CA ARG A 61 -1.19 6.55 -2.94
C ARG A 61 -0.81 6.02 -1.56
N ILE A 62 -1.66 5.17 -0.99
CA ILE A 62 -1.35 4.48 0.26
C ILE A 62 -0.12 3.59 0.09
N LEU A 63 -0.08 2.78 -0.96
CA LEU A 63 1.07 1.90 -1.23
C LEU A 63 2.36 2.71 -1.43
N GLN A 64 2.29 3.85 -2.12
CA GLN A 64 3.46 4.73 -2.27
C GLN A 64 4.02 5.17 -0.92
N GLU A 65 3.15 5.56 0.00
CA GLU A 65 3.57 5.99 1.34
C GLU A 65 4.15 4.82 2.14
N GLU A 66 3.54 3.64 2.05
CA GLU A 66 4.04 2.44 2.71
C GLU A 66 5.42 2.02 2.18
N VAL A 67 5.60 2.02 0.87
CA VAL A 67 6.88 1.71 0.23
C VAL A 67 7.96 2.67 0.69
N LYS A 68 7.65 3.95 0.77
CA LYS A 68 8.56 4.97 1.28
C LYS A 68 9.02 4.65 2.71
N ASN A 69 8.09 4.25 3.56
CA ASN A 69 8.40 3.86 4.94
C ASN A 69 9.27 2.60 4.98
N ILE A 70 8.95 1.61 4.16
CA ILE A 70 9.73 0.36 4.09
C ILE A 70 11.17 0.67 3.70
N LEU A 71 11.38 1.47 2.67
CA LEU A 71 12.71 1.82 2.20
C LEU A 71 13.52 2.61 3.24
N LYS A 72 12.87 3.49 3.99
CA LYS A 72 13.55 4.36 4.95
C LYS A 72 13.81 3.70 6.31
N TYR A 73 12.86 2.89 6.80
CA TYR A 73 12.83 2.52 8.20
C TYR A 73 12.89 1.03 8.47
N SER A 74 12.41 0.17 7.56
CA SER A 74 12.12 -1.21 7.92
C SER A 74 13.35 -2.12 7.96
N GLY A 75 14.31 -1.93 7.06
CA GLY A 75 15.38 -2.90 6.86
C GLY A 75 14.88 -4.27 6.36
N ALA A 76 13.69 -4.32 5.81
CA ALA A 76 13.07 -5.55 5.33
C ALA A 76 13.78 -6.11 4.10
N ASN A 77 13.63 -7.43 3.88
CA ASN A 77 14.00 -8.08 2.63
C ASN A 77 12.81 -8.83 1.99
N MET A 78 11.64 -8.78 2.60
CA MET A 78 10.43 -9.39 2.06
C MET A 78 9.25 -8.41 2.21
N ILE A 79 8.47 -8.31 1.14
CA ILE A 79 7.27 -7.48 1.09
C ILE A 79 6.13 -8.32 0.52
N GLU A 80 4.99 -8.31 1.18
CA GLU A 80 3.76 -8.92 0.68
C GLU A 80 2.70 -7.85 0.48
N VAL A 81 2.02 -7.88 -0.66
CA VAL A 81 0.89 -7.01 -0.96
C VAL A 81 -0.28 -7.88 -1.42
N GLN A 82 -1.41 -7.74 -0.76
CA GLN A 82 -2.61 -8.48 -1.11
C GLN A 82 -3.79 -7.52 -1.21
N VAL A 83 -4.48 -7.56 -2.34
CA VAL A 83 -5.72 -6.79 -2.55
C VAL A 83 -6.85 -7.77 -2.85
N SER A 84 -7.88 -7.74 -2.03
CA SER A 84 -9.00 -8.68 -2.11
C SER A 84 -10.33 -7.93 -1.96
N LEU A 85 -11.40 -8.58 -2.41
CA LEU A 85 -12.76 -8.08 -2.25
C LEU A 85 -13.48 -8.85 -1.16
N THR A 86 -14.24 -8.11 -0.36
CA THR A 86 -15.32 -8.68 0.45
C THR A 86 -16.65 -8.35 -0.23
N ALA A 87 -17.77 -8.71 0.40
CA ALA A 87 -19.10 -8.41 -0.16
C ALA A 87 -19.32 -6.92 -0.38
N ASP A 88 -18.74 -6.06 0.45
CA ASP A 88 -19.03 -4.62 0.49
C ASP A 88 -17.80 -3.72 0.51
N ALA A 89 -16.59 -4.28 0.48
CA ALA A 89 -15.36 -3.51 0.61
C ALA A 89 -14.21 -4.08 -0.22
N VAL A 90 -13.25 -3.24 -0.53
CA VAL A 90 -11.93 -3.65 -0.97
C VAL A 90 -10.98 -3.59 0.22
N ARG A 91 -10.15 -4.62 0.35
CA ARG A 91 -9.18 -4.75 1.43
C ARG A 91 -7.78 -4.86 0.85
N MET A 92 -6.89 -3.98 1.29
CA MET A 92 -5.47 -4.04 0.95
C MET A 92 -4.68 -4.34 2.21
N ARG A 93 -3.90 -5.41 2.16
CA ARG A 93 -2.97 -5.80 3.21
C ARG A 93 -1.56 -5.69 2.67
N THR A 94 -0.70 -5.00 3.40
CA THR A 94 0.74 -4.97 3.13
C THR A 94 1.48 -5.47 4.37
N PHE A 95 2.51 -6.23 4.14
CA PHE A 95 3.38 -6.75 5.20
C PHE A 95 4.83 -6.64 4.78
N ASP A 96 5.69 -6.20 5.68
CA ASP A 96 7.14 -6.30 5.53
C ASP A 96 7.72 -7.04 6.74
N ASN A 97 8.79 -7.79 6.50
CA ASN A 97 9.48 -8.54 7.54
C ASN A 97 10.62 -7.75 8.22
N GLY A 98 10.50 -6.44 8.22
CA GLY A 98 11.52 -5.56 8.78
C GLY A 98 11.60 -5.56 10.31
N ARG A 99 12.26 -4.55 10.83
CA ARG A 99 12.51 -4.42 12.27
C ARG A 99 11.26 -4.16 13.10
N GLY A 100 10.15 -3.74 12.48
CA GLY A 100 8.96 -3.33 13.19
C GLY A 100 9.19 -2.16 14.14
N PHE A 101 8.19 -1.84 14.92
CA PHE A 101 8.27 -0.76 15.91
C PHE A 101 7.16 -0.91 16.97
N ASP A 102 7.34 -0.23 18.09
CA ASP A 102 6.30 -0.14 19.11
C ASP A 102 5.24 0.89 18.66
N THR A 103 4.06 0.42 18.31
CA THR A 103 2.97 1.26 17.79
C THR A 103 2.47 2.31 18.78
N ARG A 104 2.74 2.11 20.07
CA ARG A 104 2.38 3.09 21.11
C ARG A 104 3.30 4.30 21.12
N LYS A 105 4.52 4.17 20.59
CA LYS A 105 5.55 5.20 20.62
C LYS A 105 5.79 5.89 19.29
N ALA A 106 5.47 5.25 18.17
CA ALA A 106 5.96 5.63 16.85
C ALA A 106 4.96 6.40 16.01
N SER A 107 4.05 7.15 16.61
CA SER A 107 3.01 7.86 15.88
C SER A 107 3.48 9.05 15.03
N LYS A 108 4.72 9.48 15.20
CA LYS A 108 5.23 10.69 14.53
C LYS A 108 6.39 10.36 13.59
N GLY A 109 6.38 10.91 12.39
CA GLY A 109 7.51 10.91 11.48
C GLY A 109 7.60 9.77 10.47
N ILE A 110 6.71 8.78 10.50
CA ILE A 110 6.73 7.66 9.54
C ILE A 110 5.53 7.62 8.60
N GLY A 111 4.82 8.73 8.44
CA GLY A 111 3.74 8.85 7.46
C GLY A 111 2.47 8.06 7.76
N LEU A 112 2.35 7.45 8.93
CA LEU A 112 1.18 6.63 9.28
C LEU A 112 -0.11 7.43 9.32
N ASN A 113 -0.05 8.69 9.74
CA ASN A 113 -1.21 9.56 9.73
C ASN A 113 -1.71 9.85 8.31
N ASN A 114 -0.80 9.97 7.35
CA ASN A 114 -1.16 10.14 5.94
C ASN A 114 -1.92 8.93 5.41
N ILE A 115 -1.45 7.74 5.73
CA ILE A 115 -2.11 6.48 5.33
C ILE A 115 -3.49 6.39 5.96
N ARG A 116 -3.58 6.65 7.28
CA ARG A 116 -4.85 6.64 8.00
C ARG A 116 -5.84 7.65 7.41
N ASN A 117 -5.40 8.88 7.20
CA ASN A 117 -6.25 9.94 6.65
C ASN A 117 -6.76 9.59 5.25
N ARG A 118 -5.94 8.96 4.42
CA ARG A 118 -6.36 8.51 3.09
C ARG A 118 -7.43 7.43 3.17
N ALA A 119 -7.29 6.47 4.08
CA ALA A 119 -8.31 5.45 4.29
C ALA A 119 -9.62 6.08 4.80
N GLU A 120 -9.53 6.93 5.81
CA GLU A 120 -10.70 7.57 6.42
C GLU A 120 -11.40 8.53 5.48
N SER A 121 -10.69 9.17 4.54
CA SER A 121 -11.29 10.06 3.55
C SER A 121 -12.26 9.33 2.60
N PHE A 122 -12.16 8.01 2.50
CA PHE A 122 -13.08 7.16 1.75
C PHE A 122 -13.96 6.31 2.67
N ALA A 123 -14.20 6.79 3.89
CA ALA A 123 -14.98 6.09 4.92
C ALA A 123 -14.41 4.70 5.27
N GLY A 124 -13.11 4.52 5.06
CA GLY A 124 -12.43 3.25 5.30
C GLY A 124 -11.87 3.12 6.69
N LYS A 125 -11.31 1.93 6.94
CA LYS A 125 -10.66 1.57 8.19
C LYS A 125 -9.16 1.38 7.96
N PHE A 126 -8.38 1.71 8.98
CA PHE A 126 -6.94 1.54 9.01
C PHE A 126 -6.55 0.70 10.22
N ILE A 127 -5.85 -0.40 9.97
CA ILE A 127 -5.37 -1.31 11.01
C ILE A 127 -3.86 -1.44 10.89
N LEU A 128 -3.15 -1.22 11.98
CA LEU A 128 -1.71 -1.30 12.05
C LEU A 128 -1.31 -2.35 13.09
N ASN A 129 -0.53 -3.34 12.67
CA ASN A 129 0.03 -4.35 13.54
C ASN A 129 1.56 -4.36 13.38
N SER A 130 2.25 -3.96 14.43
CA SER A 130 3.71 -3.99 14.46
C SER A 130 4.20 -4.11 15.91
N ALA A 131 5.34 -4.72 16.06
CA ALA A 131 6.09 -4.76 17.31
C ALA A 131 7.57 -4.88 16.97
N PRO A 132 8.47 -4.49 17.88
CA PRO A 132 9.92 -4.63 17.63
C PRO A 132 10.29 -6.06 17.24
N GLY A 133 10.97 -6.21 16.10
CA GLY A 133 11.41 -7.51 15.59
C GLY A 133 10.35 -8.31 14.85
N MET A 134 9.11 -7.82 14.75
CA MET A 134 7.98 -8.58 14.20
C MET A 134 7.51 -8.06 12.84
N GLY A 135 8.24 -7.16 12.21
CA GLY A 135 7.81 -6.55 10.95
C GLY A 135 6.65 -5.57 11.14
N CYS A 136 6.01 -5.24 10.03
CA CYS A 136 4.88 -4.30 10.04
C CYS A 136 3.79 -4.77 9.08
N GLU A 137 2.58 -4.83 9.59
CA GLU A 137 1.39 -5.13 8.79
C GLU A 137 0.45 -3.94 8.81
N ILE A 138 0.01 -3.52 7.63
CA ILE A 138 -1.02 -2.49 7.48
C ILE A 138 -2.17 -3.06 6.68
N ILE A 139 -3.38 -2.90 7.21
CA ILE A 139 -4.60 -3.31 6.53
C ILE A 139 -5.48 -2.07 6.36
N VAL A 140 -5.93 -1.85 5.13
CA VAL A 140 -6.87 -0.79 4.78
C VAL A 140 -8.10 -1.46 4.17
N GLU A 141 -9.28 -1.11 4.68
CA GLU A 141 -10.55 -1.56 4.10
C GLU A 141 -11.35 -0.33 3.70
N ILE A 142 -11.77 -0.28 2.44
CA ILE A 142 -12.55 0.85 1.90
C ILE A 142 -13.88 0.32 1.37
N PRO A 143 -15.02 0.87 1.83
CA PRO A 143 -16.32 0.48 1.30
C PRO A 143 -16.40 0.73 -0.19
N LEU A 144 -16.94 -0.23 -0.94
CA LEU A 144 -17.14 -0.07 -2.39
C LEU A 144 -18.22 0.97 -2.67
N LEU A 145 -19.22 1.02 -1.81
CA LEU A 145 -20.29 2.02 -1.89
C LEU A 145 -19.93 3.20 -1.01
N GLN A 146 -19.65 4.35 -1.63
CA GLN A 146 -19.28 5.55 -0.92
C GLN A 146 -20.51 6.36 -0.50
N PRO A 147 -20.49 7.00 0.69
CA PRO A 147 -21.60 7.81 1.17
C PRO A 147 -21.82 9.08 0.35
#